data_bf2e305e9552750ab5a13469c05d7d5a
#
_entry.id   bf2e305e9552750ab5a13469c05d7d5a
#
_cell.length_a   1.000
_cell.length_b   1.000
_cell.length_c   1.000
_cell.angle_alpha   90.00
_cell.angle_beta   90.00
_cell.angle_gamma   90.00
#
_symmetry.space_group_name_H-M   'P 1'
#
loop_
_entity.id
_entity.type
_entity.pdbx_description
1 polymer ?
#
loop_
_entity_poly.entity_id
_entity_poly.type
_entity_poly.pdbx_seq_one_letter_code
_entity_poly.pdbx_strand_id
1 'polypeptide(L)'
;VAVTPADPEAPVPAVIGVDDFALRRRHHYATIITDAVTGRRVEVLPGRDAGPLEAWLRGHPGITTVCRDGSATYAEAIHRTLPDAVQVSDRRHVWRNLCDKVRLEIRAHADC
;
A
#
# COMPACT_ATOMS: atom_id res chain seq x y z
N VAL A 1 -14.65 1.34 14.77
CA VAL A 1 -14.95 2.01 13.52
C VAL A 1 -15.05 0.96 12.43
N ALA A 2 -16.20 0.88 11.82
CA ALA A 2 -16.37 0.00 10.69
C ALA A 2 -15.45 0.48 9.56
N VAL A 3 -14.51 -0.38 9.18
CA VAL A 3 -13.74 -0.13 7.98
C VAL A 3 -14.67 -0.42 6.81
N THR A 4 -15.03 0.60 6.07
CA THR A 4 -15.81 0.41 4.86
C THR A 4 -14.96 -0.39 3.88
N PRO A 5 -15.41 -1.57 3.44
CA PRO A 5 -14.65 -2.32 2.46
C PRO A 5 -14.42 -1.46 1.21
N ALA A 6 -13.25 -1.59 0.62
CA ALA A 6 -13.04 -0.98 -0.67
C ALA A 6 -14.06 -1.54 -1.67
N ASP A 7 -14.51 -0.69 -2.59
CA ASP A 7 -15.38 -1.15 -3.66
C ASP A 7 -14.66 -2.24 -4.46
N PRO A 8 -15.17 -3.48 -4.49
CA PRO A 8 -14.47 -4.57 -5.18
C PRO A 8 -14.34 -4.36 -6.68
N GLU A 9 -15.12 -3.45 -7.24
CA GLU A 9 -15.04 -3.10 -8.65
C GLU A 9 -14.09 -1.93 -8.92
N ALA A 10 -13.63 -1.24 -7.90
CA ALA A 10 -12.69 -0.14 -8.08
C ALA A 10 -11.33 -0.69 -8.52
N PRO A 11 -10.71 -0.11 -9.55
CA PRO A 11 -9.38 -0.55 -9.96
C PRO A 11 -8.36 -0.30 -8.86
N VAL A 12 -7.46 -1.25 -8.67
CA VAL A 12 -6.36 -1.10 -7.73
C VAL A 12 -5.33 -0.16 -8.36
N PRO A 13 -4.88 0.88 -7.62
CA PRO A 13 -3.88 1.81 -8.16
C PRO A 13 -2.53 1.12 -8.37
N ALA A 14 -1.74 1.67 -9.29
CA ALA A 14 -0.39 1.17 -9.56
C ALA A 14 0.60 1.50 -8.44
N VAL A 15 0.33 2.53 -7.66
CA VAL A 15 1.16 2.98 -6.54
C VAL A 15 0.36 2.82 -5.26
N ILE A 16 0.83 1.96 -4.37
CA ILE A 16 0.16 1.68 -3.11
C ILE A 16 1.04 1.98 -1.92
N GLY A 17 0.41 2.22 -0.78
CA GLY A 17 1.08 2.24 0.51
C GLY A 17 0.70 0.98 1.29
N VAL A 18 1.66 0.44 2.01
CA VAL A 18 1.46 -0.70 2.91
C VAL A 18 1.97 -0.32 4.28
N ASP A 19 1.10 -0.37 5.27
CA ASP A 19 1.44 -0.03 6.64
C ASP A 19 0.75 -0.99 7.60
N ASP A 20 1.37 -1.19 8.76
CA ASP A 20 0.73 -1.92 9.82
C ASP A 20 0.12 -0.94 10.83
N PHE A 21 -0.94 -1.39 11.47
CA PHE A 21 -1.52 -0.59 12.50
C PHE A 21 -2.01 -1.47 13.65
N ALA A 22 -1.78 -0.99 14.87
CA ALA A 22 -2.17 -1.73 16.05
C ALA A 22 -3.65 -1.50 16.35
N LEU A 23 -4.40 -2.59 16.45
CA LEU A 23 -5.75 -2.55 16.94
C LEU A 23 -5.71 -2.38 18.45
N ARG A 24 -6.57 -1.54 18.98
CA ARG A 24 -6.71 -1.35 20.42
C ARG A 24 -7.00 -2.70 21.08
N ARG A 25 -6.26 -2.99 22.13
CA ARG A 25 -6.36 -4.19 22.97
C ARG A 25 -5.78 -5.45 22.32
N ARG A 26 -5.03 -6.20 23.13
CA ARG A 26 -4.54 -7.55 22.87
C ARG A 26 -3.48 -7.68 21.77
N HIS A 27 -2.74 -6.62 21.47
CA HIS A 27 -1.61 -6.71 20.53
C HIS A 27 -1.99 -7.28 19.16
N HIS A 28 -3.21 -7.00 18.71
CA HIS A 28 -3.63 -7.34 17.37
C HIS A 28 -3.18 -6.27 16.39
N TYR A 29 -2.82 -6.71 15.20
CA TYR A 29 -2.38 -5.83 14.12
C TYR A 29 -3.21 -6.07 12.87
N ALA A 30 -3.27 -5.07 12.05
CA ALA A 30 -3.82 -5.16 10.70
C ALA A 30 -2.83 -4.53 9.73
N THR A 31 -2.81 -5.03 8.50
CA THR A 31 -2.07 -4.42 7.40
C THR A 31 -3.05 -3.62 6.57
N ILE A 32 -2.76 -2.34 6.39
CA ILE A 32 -3.60 -1.44 5.60
C ILE A 32 -2.91 -1.18 4.27
N ILE A 33 -3.65 -1.40 3.20
CA ILE A 33 -3.20 -1.07 1.85
C ILE A 33 -3.99 0.16 1.40
N THR A 34 -3.25 1.18 1.01
CA THR A 34 -3.84 2.45 0.59
C THR A 34 -3.42 2.80 -0.83
N ASP A 35 -4.22 3.63 -1.48
CA ASP A 35 -3.78 4.35 -2.67
C ASP A 35 -2.77 5.40 -2.22
N ALA A 36 -1.52 5.30 -2.66
CA ALA A 36 -0.47 6.21 -2.22
C ALA A 36 -0.70 7.65 -2.71
N VAL A 37 -1.49 7.83 -3.75
CA VAL A 37 -1.78 9.15 -4.31
C VAL A 37 -2.90 9.84 -3.54
N THR A 38 -3.99 9.14 -3.29
CA THR A 38 -5.19 9.73 -2.66
C THR A 38 -5.27 9.51 -1.16
N GLY A 39 -4.50 8.57 -0.63
CA GLY A 39 -4.60 8.14 0.76
C GLY A 39 -5.81 7.25 1.05
N ARG A 40 -6.59 6.93 0.02
CA ARG A 40 -7.80 6.12 0.16
C ARG A 40 -7.44 4.69 0.51
N ARG A 41 -8.19 4.09 1.41
CA ARG A 41 -8.01 2.68 1.75
C ARG A 41 -8.42 1.80 0.58
N VAL A 42 -7.55 0.87 0.24
CA VAL A 42 -7.80 -0.13 -0.81
C VAL A 42 -8.21 -1.45 -0.17
N GLU A 43 -7.49 -1.86 0.87
CA GLU A 43 -7.76 -3.14 1.54
C GLU A 43 -7.23 -3.10 2.97
N VAL A 44 -7.82 -3.92 3.83
CA VAL A 44 -7.32 -4.17 5.18
C VAL A 44 -7.15 -5.68 5.33
N LEU A 45 -5.95 -6.10 5.66
CA LEU A 45 -5.60 -7.50 5.83
C LEU A 45 -5.39 -7.82 7.31
N PRO A 46 -5.73 -9.02 7.75
CA PRO A 46 -5.52 -9.41 9.15
C PRO A 46 -4.02 -9.59 9.45
N GLY A 47 -3.60 -9.11 10.61
CA GLY A 47 -2.24 -9.28 11.06
C GLY A 47 -1.23 -8.44 10.28
N ARG A 48 0.04 -8.72 10.55
CA ARG A 48 1.17 -8.07 9.86
C ARG A 48 2.17 -9.08 9.31
N ASP A 49 1.72 -10.30 9.14
CA ASP A 49 2.52 -11.38 8.58
C ASP A 49 2.57 -11.29 7.05
N ALA A 50 3.55 -11.97 6.48
CA ALA A 50 3.76 -11.96 5.04
C ALA A 50 2.62 -12.64 4.26
N GLY A 51 2.05 -13.72 4.80
CA GLY A 51 1.10 -14.56 4.08
C GLY A 51 -0.09 -13.83 3.46
N PRO A 52 -0.89 -13.11 4.26
CA PRO A 52 -2.03 -12.37 3.72
C PRO A 52 -1.63 -11.31 2.71
N LEU A 53 -0.53 -10.61 2.94
CA LEU A 53 -0.03 -9.60 2.01
C LEU A 53 0.41 -10.23 0.69
N GLU A 54 1.16 -11.32 0.73
CA GLU A 54 1.58 -12.03 -0.48
C GLU A 54 0.38 -12.52 -1.28
N ALA A 55 -0.62 -13.10 -0.63
CA ALA A 55 -1.82 -13.57 -1.31
C ALA A 55 -2.56 -12.44 -2.03
N TRP A 56 -2.68 -11.30 -1.38
CA TRP A 56 -3.33 -10.13 -1.96
C TRP A 56 -2.53 -9.58 -3.15
N LEU A 57 -1.21 -9.45 -2.99
CA LEU A 57 -0.34 -8.92 -4.05
C LEU A 57 -0.33 -9.81 -5.30
N ARG A 58 -0.39 -11.13 -5.12
CA ARG A 58 -0.47 -12.05 -6.27
C ARG A 58 -1.70 -11.85 -7.11
N GLY A 59 -2.78 -11.38 -6.50
CA GLY A 59 -4.01 -11.05 -7.21
C GLY A 59 -3.97 -9.69 -7.92
N HIS A 60 -2.90 -8.90 -7.75
CA HIS A 60 -2.84 -7.53 -8.24
C HIS A 60 -1.49 -7.22 -8.92
N PRO A 61 -1.19 -7.91 -10.04
CA PRO A 61 0.13 -7.78 -10.69
C PRO A 61 0.38 -6.42 -11.36
N GLY A 62 -0.63 -5.57 -11.46
CA GLY A 62 -0.49 -4.24 -12.04
C GLY A 62 0.17 -3.21 -11.13
N ILE A 63 0.49 -3.55 -9.90
CA ILE A 63 1.15 -2.66 -8.96
C ILE A 63 2.61 -2.49 -9.37
N THR A 64 3.06 -1.25 -9.52
CA THR A 64 4.41 -0.91 -9.96
C THR A 64 5.29 -0.33 -8.85
N THR A 65 4.68 0.25 -7.83
CA THR A 65 5.41 0.92 -6.74
C THR A 65 4.71 0.65 -5.42
N VAL A 66 5.47 0.30 -4.42
CA VAL A 66 4.97 0.07 -3.08
C VAL A 66 5.75 0.93 -2.09
N CYS A 67 5.04 1.86 -1.46
CA CYS A 67 5.58 2.62 -0.33
C CYS A 67 5.27 1.83 0.94
N ARG A 68 6.26 1.53 1.74
CA ARG A 68 6.10 0.70 2.93
C ARG A 68 6.97 1.21 4.06
N ASP A 69 6.68 0.76 5.27
CA ASP A 69 7.58 0.99 6.38
C ASP A 69 8.86 0.15 6.23
N GLY A 70 9.80 0.31 7.15
CA GLY A 70 11.07 -0.40 7.12
C GLY A 70 11.00 -1.89 7.46
N SER A 71 9.82 -2.48 7.55
CA SER A 71 9.64 -3.90 7.93
C SER A 71 10.26 -4.82 6.90
N ALA A 72 11.17 -5.69 7.36
CA ALA A 72 11.76 -6.73 6.52
C ALA A 72 10.71 -7.73 6.02
N THR A 73 9.69 -7.99 6.82
CA THR A 73 8.59 -8.89 6.46
C THR A 73 7.84 -8.37 5.24
N TYR A 74 7.49 -7.10 5.22
CA TYR A 74 6.81 -6.49 4.08
C TYR A 74 7.72 -6.42 2.86
N ALA A 75 8.98 -6.03 3.07
CA ALA A 75 9.95 -5.95 1.98
C ALA A 75 10.09 -7.29 1.26
N GLU A 76 10.21 -8.36 2.01
CA GLU A 76 10.38 -9.71 1.47
C GLU A 76 9.11 -10.19 0.76
N ALA A 77 7.94 -9.97 1.36
CA ALA A 77 6.66 -10.32 0.77
C ALA A 77 6.45 -9.64 -0.58
N ILE A 78 6.76 -8.37 -0.67
CA ILE A 78 6.65 -7.59 -1.91
C ILE A 78 7.65 -8.11 -2.95
N HIS A 79 8.87 -8.36 -2.54
CA HIS A 79 9.90 -8.86 -3.45
C HIS A 79 9.54 -10.23 -4.04
N ARG A 80 8.95 -11.12 -3.24
CA ARG A 80 8.54 -12.45 -3.70
C ARG A 80 7.39 -12.42 -4.68
N THR A 81 6.47 -11.49 -4.50
CA THR A 81 5.22 -11.44 -5.28
C THR A 81 5.29 -10.47 -6.44
N LEU A 82 6.00 -9.38 -6.27
CA LEU A 82 6.15 -8.31 -7.27
C LEU A 82 7.64 -7.93 -7.38
N PRO A 83 8.47 -8.82 -7.93
CA PRO A 83 9.93 -8.59 -7.94
C PRO A 83 10.35 -7.37 -8.75
N ASP A 84 9.53 -6.94 -9.71
CA ASP A 84 9.83 -5.77 -10.54
C ASP A 84 9.27 -4.46 -9.96
N ALA A 85 8.48 -4.53 -8.90
CA ALA A 85 7.95 -3.34 -8.28
C ALA A 85 9.03 -2.55 -7.54
N VAL A 86 8.96 -1.24 -7.66
CA VAL A 86 9.85 -0.34 -6.91
C VAL A 86 9.34 -0.26 -5.48
N GLN A 87 10.20 -0.53 -4.53
CA GLN A 87 9.87 -0.38 -3.12
C GLN A 87 10.47 0.92 -2.58
N VAL A 88 9.63 1.73 -1.94
CA VAL A 88 10.05 2.94 -1.26
C VAL A 88 9.94 2.69 0.23
N SER A 89 11.07 2.71 0.90
CA SER A 89 11.11 2.55 2.35
C SER A 89 10.52 3.78 3.01
N ASP A 90 9.64 3.55 3.97
CA ASP A 90 9.02 4.64 4.71
C ASP A 90 10.04 5.33 5.61
N ARG A 91 10.60 6.36 5.08
CA ARG A 91 10.94 7.53 5.88
C ARG A 91 9.86 8.53 5.49
N ARG A 92 9.08 8.97 6.42
CA ARG A 92 7.88 9.80 6.20
C ARG A 92 8.07 10.90 5.16
N HIS A 93 9.27 11.46 5.10
CA HIS A 93 9.60 12.51 4.14
C HIS A 93 9.63 12.00 2.70
N VAL A 94 10.26 10.85 2.47
CA VAL A 94 10.41 10.28 1.13
C VAL A 94 9.05 9.85 0.60
N TRP A 95 8.26 9.18 1.42
CA TRP A 95 6.93 8.76 1.03
C TRP A 95 6.04 9.96 0.71
N ARG A 96 6.01 10.94 1.60
CA ARG A 96 5.19 12.14 1.39
C ARG A 96 5.60 12.88 0.12
N ASN A 97 6.90 13.05 -0.11
CA ASN A 97 7.41 13.69 -1.31
C ASN A 97 7.07 12.92 -2.57
N LEU A 98 7.17 11.59 -2.53
CA LEU A 98 6.81 10.75 -3.66
C LEU A 98 5.31 10.87 -3.97
N CYS A 99 4.46 10.79 -2.96
CA CYS A 99 3.02 10.92 -3.13
C CYS A 99 2.64 12.28 -3.68
N ASP A 100 3.25 13.35 -3.18
CA ASP A 100 3.03 14.70 -3.67
C ASP A 100 3.46 14.85 -5.13
N LYS A 101 4.61 14.29 -5.48
CA LYS A 101 5.11 14.32 -6.84
C LYS A 101 4.19 13.59 -7.82
N VAL A 102 3.74 12.40 -7.46
CA VAL A 102 2.80 11.64 -8.28
C VAL A 102 1.48 12.39 -8.42
N ARG A 103 1.00 12.99 -7.34
CA ARG A 103 -0.22 13.81 -7.38
C ARG A 103 -0.09 15.00 -8.31
N LEU A 104 1.05 15.68 -8.31
CA LEU A 104 1.33 16.80 -9.20
C LEU A 104 1.36 16.37 -10.67
N GLU A 105 1.96 15.22 -10.96
CA GLU A 105 1.98 14.68 -12.32
C GLU A 105 0.57 14.36 -12.82
N ILE A 106 -0.27 13.77 -11.99
CA ILE A 106 -1.66 13.46 -12.33
C ILE A 106 -2.43 14.75 -12.61
N ARG A 107 -2.25 15.78 -11.79
CA ARG A 107 -2.89 17.09 -12.02
C ARG A 107 -2.44 17.73 -13.32
N ALA A 108 -1.15 17.69 -13.60
CA ALA A 108 -0.61 18.24 -14.84
C ALA A 108 -1.22 17.56 -16.07
N HIS A 109 -1.39 16.23 -16.01
CA HIS A 109 -2.02 15.49 -17.10
C HIS A 109 -3.53 15.75 -17.19
N ALA A 110 -4.19 15.94 -16.06
CA ALA A 110 -5.63 16.22 -16.04
C ALA A 110 -5.96 17.60 -16.59
N ASP A 111 -5.04 18.56 -16.47
CA ASP A 111 -5.21 19.94 -16.92
C ASP A 111 -4.84 20.15 -18.39
N CYS A 112 -4.40 19.12 -19.06
CA CYS A 112 -4.07 19.20 -20.50
C CYS A 112 -5.29 19.01 -21.40
#